data_3ba6a35f6a1785e3b9c001600ec3b70e
#
_entry.id   3ba6a35f6a1785e3b9c001600ec3b70e
#
_cell.length_a   1.000
_cell.length_b   1.000
_cell.length_c   1.000
_cell.angle_alpha   90.00
_cell.angle_beta   90.00
_cell.angle_gamma   90.00
#
_symmetry.space_group_name_H-M   'P 1'
#
loop_
_entity.id
_entity.type
_entity.pdbx_description
1 polymer ?
#
loop_
_entity_poly.entity_id
_entity_poly.type
_entity_poly.pdbx_seq_one_letter_code
_entity_poly.pdbx_strand_id
1 'polypeptide(L)'
;MLLTRAIRTLPTGRTTTVDQSRRPAARSDRAADHRSAWRRDIDGWYIRWVRSTSMSGGTPGSRPPDPLVARGRRALYRARRKLRRAAVDYFRGDASDWLPFVALLLLVPLITLTTLLVPVWCPPTALVLPVLSAALLLRPGSLVLLYAVAATALGVESAVLGPYNGLGAGRVTPGDVLIVGAVGAGGLLLAQLRSRVGVPWRGGGSMLFDLRERLKVQSQIPLLPDGWHAEMALRPAGGQSFSGDFLVASRTGEHKRVLEAVLADVSGKGMDAGSRALLLSGAFGGLLGSLPPHDFLPAANGYLLRQEWDEGFASAVHLVLDMDTGEYELLSAGHLPGMQRRMGDGNWETIEAQGPLLGIYDGAKFNGLRGQLRHGDLLMLCTDGMVEVPGRDLTEGMDRLMGEADRLMGSTFTGTAWRLIESVAKDLNDDRALLLIWRE
;
A
#
# COMPACT_ATOMS: atom_id res chain seq x y z
N MET A 1 26.86 -14.97 50.91
CA MET A 1 28.10 -15.73 51.14
C MET A 1 28.98 -15.49 49.93
N LEU A 2 29.93 -14.54 50.08
CA LEU A 2 31.38 -14.58 49.66
C LEU A 2 31.60 -14.66 48.13
N LEU A 3 32.37 -13.83 47.44
CA LEU A 3 33.49 -12.93 47.64
C LEU A 3 33.66 -12.09 46.37
N THR A 4 33.70 -10.81 46.30
CA THR A 4 34.68 -9.73 46.60
C THR A 4 36.09 -9.93 46.00
N ARG A 5 36.52 -8.89 45.23
CA ARG A 5 37.87 -8.35 44.95
C ARG A 5 38.72 -8.93 43.81
N ALA A 6 39.05 -8.10 42.83
CA ALA A 6 40.39 -7.43 42.85
C ALA A 6 40.50 -6.36 41.75
N ILE A 7 40.77 -5.16 42.21
CA ILE A 7 41.32 -4.01 41.48
C ILE A 7 42.85 -4.21 41.43
N ARG A 8 43.50 -3.93 40.27
CA ARG A 8 44.86 -3.33 40.22
C ARG A 8 45.26 -2.95 38.77
N THR A 9 45.28 -1.64 38.53
CA THR A 9 46.45 -0.78 38.22
C THR A 9 47.01 -0.83 36.80
N LEU A 10 46.92 0.35 36.19
CA LEU A 10 47.62 0.85 35.00
C LEU A 10 49.15 0.75 35.09
N PRO A 11 49.84 0.81 33.93
CA PRO A 11 50.63 2.03 33.73
C PRO A 11 50.53 2.65 32.31
N THR A 12 50.72 3.93 32.34
CA THR A 12 50.91 4.96 31.33
C THR A 12 52.03 4.70 30.33
N GLY A 13 51.83 5.14 29.07
CA GLY A 13 52.88 5.74 28.28
C GLY A 13 53.23 5.11 26.95
N ARG A 14 52.77 5.72 25.84
CA ARG A 14 53.62 6.23 24.75
C ARG A 14 52.78 6.68 23.58
N THR A 15 52.76 7.97 23.35
CA THR A 15 52.46 8.65 22.10
C THR A 15 53.36 8.16 20.98
N THR A 16 52.77 7.65 19.92
CA THR A 16 53.42 7.56 18.61
C THR A 16 52.47 8.13 17.56
N THR A 17 52.88 9.29 17.08
CA THR A 17 52.43 9.91 15.83
C THR A 17 52.58 8.94 14.68
N VAL A 18 51.47 8.62 13.99
CA VAL A 18 51.50 7.92 12.70
C VAL A 18 50.99 8.86 11.61
N ASP A 19 51.90 9.07 10.70
CA ASP A 19 51.87 9.77 9.44
C ASP A 19 50.62 9.51 8.60
N GLN A 20 49.94 10.59 8.25
CA GLN A 20 48.81 10.62 7.29
C GLN A 20 49.38 10.79 5.88
N SER A 21 49.81 9.73 5.24
CA SER A 21 50.02 9.75 3.80
C SER A 21 49.96 8.32 3.21
N ARG A 22 48.78 7.79 2.97
CA ARG A 22 48.48 6.83 1.86
C ARG A 22 46.99 6.49 1.85
N ARG A 23 46.22 7.24 1.04
CA ARG A 23 44.90 6.80 0.59
C ARG A 23 45.07 5.80 -0.53
N PRO A 24 44.38 4.64 -0.54
CA PRO A 24 44.15 3.91 -1.78
C PRO A 24 42.86 4.46 -2.44
N ALA A 25 43.00 4.75 -3.72
CA ALA A 25 42.00 5.37 -4.58
C ALA A 25 40.83 4.44 -4.90
N ALA A 26 39.65 5.05 -4.87
CA ALA A 26 38.57 4.99 -5.85
C ALA A 26 38.35 3.69 -6.64
N ARG A 27 37.33 2.91 -6.24
CA ARG A 27 36.70 1.87 -7.09
C ARG A 27 35.17 1.86 -7.03
N SER A 28 34.50 2.89 -6.55
CA SER A 28 33.03 2.96 -6.46
C SER A 28 32.34 4.02 -7.33
N ASP A 29 33.08 4.92 -8.01
CA ASP A 29 32.47 6.04 -8.71
C ASP A 29 32.07 5.77 -10.17
N ARG A 30 32.45 4.63 -10.78
CA ARG A 30 32.10 4.35 -12.18
C ARG A 30 30.67 3.79 -12.40
N ALA A 31 30.03 3.23 -11.37
CA ALA A 31 28.68 2.68 -11.52
C ALA A 31 27.57 3.71 -11.28
N ALA A 32 27.85 4.76 -10.53
CA ALA A 32 26.91 5.86 -10.29
C ALA A 32 26.84 6.85 -11.47
N ASP A 33 27.95 7.05 -12.15
CA ASP A 33 28.07 7.99 -13.26
C ASP A 33 27.40 7.47 -14.55
N HIS A 34 27.38 6.16 -14.77
CA HIS A 34 26.65 5.56 -15.90
C HIS A 34 25.13 5.67 -15.80
N ARG A 35 24.57 5.67 -14.60
CA ARG A 35 23.11 5.80 -14.42
C ARG A 35 22.61 7.25 -14.56
N SER A 36 23.44 8.22 -14.21
CA SER A 36 23.10 9.65 -14.36
C SER A 36 23.26 10.14 -15.80
N ALA A 37 24.15 9.53 -16.60
CA ALA A 37 24.31 9.80 -18.01
C ALA A 37 23.11 9.30 -18.84
N TRP A 38 22.60 8.12 -18.58
CA TRP A 38 21.43 7.54 -19.26
C TRP A 38 20.13 8.33 -19.05
N ARG A 39 19.92 8.90 -17.85
CA ARG A 39 18.73 9.75 -17.59
C ARG A 39 18.80 11.08 -18.34
N ARG A 40 19.97 11.71 -18.45
CA ARG A 40 20.15 12.98 -19.15
C ARG A 40 19.96 12.85 -20.67
N ASP A 41 20.33 11.71 -21.26
CA ASP A 41 20.16 11.46 -22.69
C ASP A 41 18.69 11.21 -23.08
N ILE A 42 17.91 10.55 -22.26
CA ILE A 42 16.48 10.27 -22.52
C ILE A 42 15.66 11.57 -22.42
N ASP A 43 15.92 12.42 -21.43
CA ASP A 43 15.24 13.72 -21.29
C ASP A 43 15.65 14.71 -22.38
N GLY A 44 16.92 14.71 -22.80
CA GLY A 44 17.43 15.51 -23.93
C GLY A 44 16.82 15.09 -25.26
N TRP A 45 16.58 13.79 -25.46
CA TRP A 45 15.98 13.27 -26.70
C TRP A 45 14.48 13.57 -26.77
N TYR A 46 13.77 13.46 -25.63
CA TYR A 46 12.33 13.75 -25.55
C TYR A 46 12.02 15.24 -25.78
N ILE A 47 12.82 16.15 -25.20
CA ILE A 47 12.68 17.60 -25.39
C ILE A 47 13.01 17.99 -26.83
N ARG A 48 14.00 17.35 -27.47
CA ARG A 48 14.38 17.61 -28.86
C ARG A 48 13.32 17.09 -29.84
N TRP A 49 12.69 15.93 -29.55
CA TRP A 49 11.62 15.38 -30.37
C TRP A 49 10.34 16.22 -30.28
N VAL A 50 9.97 16.71 -29.09
CA VAL A 50 8.82 17.63 -28.93
C VAL A 50 9.02 18.94 -29.62
N ARG A 51 10.26 19.48 -29.69
CA ARG A 51 10.57 20.70 -30.44
C ARG A 51 10.60 20.51 -31.97
N SER A 52 11.00 19.34 -32.45
CA SER A 52 11.03 19.07 -33.89
C SER A 52 9.64 18.84 -34.49
N THR A 53 8.67 18.41 -33.69
CA THR A 53 7.27 18.21 -34.11
C THR A 53 6.43 19.49 -34.04
N SER A 54 6.92 20.56 -33.40
CA SER A 54 6.23 21.86 -33.32
C SER A 54 6.64 22.88 -34.39
N MET A 55 7.62 22.56 -35.24
CA MET A 55 8.11 23.48 -36.28
C MET A 55 7.89 23.01 -37.73
N SER A 56 7.06 22.03 -38.01
CA SER A 56 6.61 21.75 -39.38
C SER A 56 5.28 22.44 -39.62
N GLY A 57 5.36 23.47 -40.50
CA GLY A 57 4.29 24.40 -40.82
C GLY A 57 2.96 23.77 -41.15
N GLY A 58 1.93 24.24 -40.50
CA GLY A 58 0.55 23.92 -40.79
C GLY A 58 0.09 24.58 -42.06
N THR A 59 -0.38 23.78 -43.01
CA THR A 59 -1.25 24.23 -44.08
C THR A 59 -2.62 24.62 -43.51
N PRO A 60 -3.19 25.77 -43.83
CA PRO A 60 -4.51 26.18 -43.37
C PRO A 60 -5.58 25.39 -44.12
N GLY A 61 -6.26 24.46 -43.46
CA GLY A 61 -7.37 23.73 -44.04
C GLY A 61 -7.77 22.40 -43.41
N SER A 62 -7.10 21.89 -42.37
CA SER A 62 -7.50 20.64 -41.73
C SER A 62 -8.51 20.91 -40.61
N ARG A 63 -9.75 20.41 -40.78
CA ARG A 63 -10.76 20.35 -39.72
C ARG A 63 -10.16 19.69 -38.48
N PRO A 64 -10.44 20.21 -37.27
CA PRO A 64 -10.01 19.55 -36.03
C PRO A 64 -10.60 18.13 -35.97
N PRO A 65 -9.82 17.14 -35.52
CA PRO A 65 -10.32 15.77 -35.44
C PRO A 65 -11.52 15.69 -34.51
N ASP A 66 -12.53 14.92 -34.96
CA ASP A 66 -13.78 14.68 -34.27
C ASP A 66 -13.53 14.39 -32.78
N PRO A 67 -14.18 15.10 -31.83
CA PRO A 67 -13.94 14.94 -30.41
C PRO A 67 -14.17 13.51 -29.91
N LEU A 68 -15.00 12.72 -30.59
CA LEU A 68 -15.22 11.30 -30.30
C LEU A 68 -14.00 10.43 -30.66
N VAL A 69 -13.34 10.70 -31.80
CA VAL A 69 -12.13 10.00 -32.23
C VAL A 69 -10.96 10.35 -31.31
N ALA A 70 -10.86 11.61 -30.87
CA ALA A 70 -9.84 12.04 -29.91
C ALA A 70 -10.03 11.43 -28.51
N ARG A 71 -11.28 11.24 -28.05
CA ARG A 71 -11.60 10.53 -26.81
C ARG A 71 -11.26 9.03 -26.90
N GLY A 72 -11.61 8.38 -28.02
CA GLY A 72 -11.26 6.99 -28.27
C GLY A 72 -9.76 6.73 -28.28
N ARG A 73 -8.99 7.57 -28.98
CA ARG A 73 -7.51 7.47 -28.99
C ARG A 73 -6.89 7.67 -27.59
N ARG A 74 -7.39 8.61 -26.80
CA ARG A 74 -6.91 8.82 -25.41
C ARG A 74 -7.30 7.67 -24.49
N ALA A 75 -8.45 7.03 -24.68
CA ALA A 75 -8.85 5.84 -23.94
C ALA A 75 -7.99 4.63 -24.31
N LEU A 76 -7.71 4.42 -25.61
CA LEU A 76 -6.82 3.36 -26.09
C LEU A 76 -5.38 3.53 -25.59
N TYR A 77 -4.87 4.76 -25.60
CA TYR A 77 -3.53 5.07 -25.09
C TYR A 77 -3.43 4.84 -23.57
N ARG A 78 -4.46 5.22 -22.80
CA ARG A 78 -4.53 4.95 -21.36
C ARG A 78 -4.64 3.45 -21.07
N ALA A 79 -5.45 2.71 -21.83
CA ALA A 79 -5.56 1.26 -21.70
C ALA A 79 -4.23 0.55 -22.03
N ARG A 80 -3.55 0.97 -23.12
CA ARG A 80 -2.25 0.43 -23.53
C ARG A 80 -1.15 0.74 -22.49
N ARG A 81 -1.18 1.91 -21.86
CA ARG A 81 -0.25 2.30 -20.80
C ARG A 81 -0.50 1.54 -19.50
N LYS A 82 -1.78 1.29 -19.16
CA LYS A 82 -2.15 0.43 -18.02
C LYS A 82 -1.73 -1.02 -18.25
N LEU A 83 -1.98 -1.58 -19.44
CA LEU A 83 -1.53 -2.93 -19.82
C LEU A 83 -0.01 -3.08 -19.80
N ARG A 84 0.74 -2.07 -20.27
CA ARG A 84 2.20 -2.11 -20.26
C ARG A 84 2.77 -2.00 -18.83
N ARG A 85 2.17 -1.19 -17.95
CA ARG A 85 2.55 -1.15 -16.53
C ARG A 85 2.22 -2.47 -15.83
N ALA A 86 1.01 -2.99 -16.01
CA ALA A 86 0.63 -4.28 -15.46
C ALA A 86 1.53 -5.43 -15.95
N ALA A 87 1.99 -5.39 -17.21
CA ALA A 87 2.94 -6.36 -17.73
C ALA A 87 4.34 -6.20 -17.09
N VAL A 88 4.83 -4.96 -16.92
CA VAL A 88 6.15 -4.71 -16.29
C VAL A 88 6.13 -5.11 -14.82
N ASP A 89 5.05 -4.78 -14.09
CA ASP A 89 4.87 -5.16 -12.69
C ASP A 89 4.73 -6.69 -12.53
N TYR A 90 4.14 -7.34 -13.54
CA TYR A 90 4.03 -8.81 -13.61
C TYR A 90 5.40 -9.50 -13.76
N PHE A 91 6.30 -8.97 -14.59
CA PHE A 91 7.65 -9.53 -14.80
C PHE A 91 8.65 -9.19 -13.68
N ARG A 92 8.31 -8.26 -12.77
CA ARG A 92 9.09 -7.96 -11.56
C ARG A 92 8.70 -8.82 -10.35
N GLY A 93 7.65 -9.65 -10.45
CA GLY A 93 7.26 -10.59 -9.39
C GLY A 93 8.26 -11.74 -9.23
N ASP A 94 8.37 -12.27 -8.00
CA ASP A 94 9.27 -13.35 -7.61
C ASP A 94 9.32 -14.49 -8.60
N ALA A 95 10.55 -15.00 -8.83
CA ALA A 95 10.84 -16.11 -9.75
C ALA A 95 10.04 -17.41 -9.46
N SER A 96 9.39 -17.52 -8.31
CA SER A 96 8.56 -18.67 -7.94
C SER A 96 7.18 -18.72 -8.60
N ASP A 97 6.67 -17.58 -9.12
CA ASP A 97 5.30 -17.48 -9.66
C ASP A 97 5.21 -17.82 -11.15
N TRP A 98 6.31 -17.74 -11.88
CA TRP A 98 6.30 -18.03 -13.32
C TRP A 98 6.32 -19.52 -13.66
N LEU A 99 6.87 -20.36 -12.77
CA LEU A 99 6.99 -21.80 -13.00
C LEU A 99 5.61 -22.49 -13.19
N PRO A 100 4.61 -22.33 -12.28
CA PRO A 100 3.29 -22.90 -12.48
C PRO A 100 2.57 -22.30 -13.70
N PHE A 101 2.78 -21.02 -14.01
CA PHE A 101 2.20 -20.40 -15.20
C PHE A 101 2.76 -21.03 -16.48
N VAL A 102 4.07 -21.16 -16.62
CA VAL A 102 4.71 -21.78 -17.80
C VAL A 102 4.32 -23.26 -17.90
N ALA A 103 4.29 -23.98 -16.78
CA ALA A 103 3.88 -25.39 -16.78
C ALA A 103 2.44 -25.55 -17.31
N LEU A 104 1.50 -24.72 -16.84
CA LEU A 104 0.12 -24.74 -17.31
C LEU A 104 -0.02 -24.25 -18.76
N LEU A 105 0.79 -23.25 -19.16
CA LEU A 105 0.81 -22.74 -20.53
C LEU A 105 1.29 -23.81 -21.52
N LEU A 106 2.23 -24.67 -21.12
CA LEU A 106 2.70 -25.82 -21.93
C LEU A 106 1.72 -27.01 -21.88
N LEU A 107 0.99 -27.16 -20.78
CA LEU A 107 0.03 -28.24 -20.61
C LEU A 107 -1.18 -28.08 -21.55
N VAL A 108 -1.66 -26.83 -21.80
CA VAL A 108 -2.79 -26.58 -22.71
C VAL A 108 -2.51 -27.11 -24.13
N PRO A 109 -1.45 -26.72 -24.86
CA PRO A 109 -1.18 -27.24 -26.19
C PRO A 109 -0.84 -28.76 -26.19
N LEU A 110 -0.28 -29.29 -25.11
CA LEU A 110 -0.04 -30.74 -24.98
C LEU A 110 -1.39 -31.49 -24.94
N ILE A 111 -2.37 -31.03 -24.15
CA ILE A 111 -3.72 -31.60 -24.09
C ILE A 111 -4.39 -31.50 -25.47
N THR A 112 -4.35 -30.31 -26.08
CA THR A 112 -4.93 -30.10 -27.41
C THR A 112 -4.31 -31.05 -28.45
N LEU A 113 -3.00 -31.21 -28.43
CA LEU A 113 -2.33 -32.15 -29.35
C LEU A 113 -2.77 -33.58 -29.10
N THR A 114 -2.88 -34.02 -27.83
CA THR A 114 -3.35 -35.39 -27.50
C THR A 114 -4.82 -35.59 -27.88
N THR A 115 -5.68 -34.57 -27.68
CA THR A 115 -7.09 -34.57 -28.12
C THR A 115 -7.21 -34.73 -29.65
N LEU A 116 -6.34 -34.06 -30.41
CA LEU A 116 -6.35 -34.14 -31.88
C LEU A 116 -5.82 -35.50 -32.38
N LEU A 117 -4.82 -36.09 -31.71
CA LEU A 117 -4.22 -37.36 -32.13
C LEU A 117 -5.02 -38.60 -31.69
N VAL A 118 -5.57 -38.56 -30.45
CA VAL A 118 -6.26 -39.69 -29.84
C VAL A 118 -7.55 -39.24 -29.15
N PRO A 119 -8.55 -38.76 -29.89
CA PRO A 119 -9.75 -38.13 -29.35
C PRO A 119 -10.64 -39.02 -28.47
N VAL A 120 -10.50 -40.34 -28.62
CA VAL A 120 -11.22 -41.34 -27.82
C VAL A 120 -10.73 -41.38 -26.38
N TRP A 121 -9.42 -41.16 -26.17
CA TRP A 121 -8.79 -41.23 -24.85
C TRP A 121 -8.70 -39.87 -24.16
N CYS A 122 -8.61 -38.81 -24.94
CA CYS A 122 -8.48 -37.44 -24.42
C CYS A 122 -9.60 -36.58 -25.00
N PRO A 123 -10.76 -36.42 -24.31
CA PRO A 123 -11.85 -35.62 -24.78
C PRO A 123 -11.53 -34.12 -24.64
N PRO A 124 -12.21 -33.22 -25.41
CA PRO A 124 -12.03 -31.76 -25.32
C PRO A 124 -12.25 -31.18 -23.92
N THR A 125 -13.09 -31.83 -23.11
CA THR A 125 -13.31 -31.48 -21.69
C THR A 125 -12.05 -31.62 -20.84
N ALA A 126 -10.98 -32.30 -21.30
CA ALA A 126 -9.70 -32.38 -20.58
C ALA A 126 -9.06 -30.98 -20.33
N LEU A 127 -9.41 -29.98 -21.14
CA LEU A 127 -9.01 -28.58 -20.93
C LEU A 127 -9.53 -27.99 -19.61
N VAL A 128 -10.53 -28.60 -18.97
CA VAL A 128 -10.98 -28.22 -17.62
C VAL A 128 -9.85 -28.33 -16.59
N LEU A 129 -8.95 -29.31 -16.73
CA LEU A 129 -7.85 -29.54 -15.79
C LEU A 129 -6.89 -28.33 -15.67
N PRO A 130 -6.29 -27.83 -16.78
CA PRO A 130 -5.46 -26.63 -16.70
C PRO A 130 -6.24 -25.37 -16.35
N VAL A 131 -7.49 -25.23 -16.78
CA VAL A 131 -8.36 -24.09 -16.46
C VAL A 131 -8.66 -24.03 -14.96
N LEU A 132 -9.03 -25.15 -14.34
CA LEU A 132 -9.29 -25.23 -12.89
C LEU A 132 -8.00 -25.05 -12.08
N SER A 133 -6.91 -25.72 -12.50
CA SER A 133 -5.61 -25.58 -11.84
C SER A 133 -5.11 -24.14 -11.88
N ALA A 134 -5.32 -23.44 -12.99
CA ALA A 134 -4.98 -22.03 -13.14
C ALA A 134 -5.79 -21.15 -12.20
N ALA A 135 -7.09 -21.40 -12.04
CA ALA A 135 -7.96 -20.66 -11.11
C ALA A 135 -7.46 -20.75 -9.67
N LEU A 136 -6.87 -21.89 -9.31
CA LEU A 136 -6.32 -22.12 -7.97
C LEU A 136 -4.91 -21.55 -7.78
N LEU A 137 -4.04 -21.61 -8.81
CA LEU A 137 -2.61 -21.36 -8.69
C LEU A 137 -2.16 -19.99 -9.20
N LEU A 138 -2.91 -19.35 -10.11
CA LEU A 138 -2.48 -18.14 -10.80
C LEU A 138 -3.14 -16.86 -10.26
N ARG A 139 -2.45 -15.74 -10.48
CA ARG A 139 -2.99 -14.39 -10.25
C ARG A 139 -4.00 -14.02 -11.35
N PRO A 140 -4.96 -13.11 -11.09
CA PRO A 140 -6.03 -12.79 -12.05
C PRO A 140 -5.54 -12.39 -13.46
N GLY A 141 -4.40 -11.69 -13.56
CA GLY A 141 -3.85 -11.27 -14.85
C GLY A 141 -3.32 -12.45 -15.71
N SER A 142 -2.56 -13.37 -15.11
CA SER A 142 -2.05 -14.57 -15.78
C SER A 142 -3.15 -15.58 -16.07
N LEU A 143 -4.17 -15.62 -15.21
CA LEU A 143 -5.35 -16.45 -15.38
C LEU A 143 -6.12 -16.08 -16.67
N VAL A 144 -6.36 -14.78 -16.89
CA VAL A 144 -7.01 -14.30 -18.12
C VAL A 144 -6.22 -14.68 -19.38
N LEU A 145 -4.88 -14.57 -19.33
CA LEU A 145 -4.04 -14.95 -20.46
C LEU A 145 -4.12 -16.46 -20.74
N LEU A 146 -4.05 -17.30 -19.70
CA LEU A 146 -4.17 -18.74 -19.86
C LEU A 146 -5.55 -19.15 -20.39
N TYR A 147 -6.62 -18.49 -19.94
CA TYR A 147 -7.97 -18.73 -20.44
C TYR A 147 -8.13 -18.33 -21.90
N ALA A 148 -7.49 -17.25 -22.35
CA ALA A 148 -7.46 -16.89 -23.76
C ALA A 148 -6.76 -17.99 -24.60
N VAL A 149 -5.65 -18.56 -24.08
CA VAL A 149 -4.96 -19.70 -24.74
C VAL A 149 -5.84 -20.94 -24.74
N ALA A 150 -6.51 -21.27 -23.64
CA ALA A 150 -7.43 -22.41 -23.58
C ALA A 150 -8.64 -22.24 -24.51
N ALA A 151 -9.19 -21.02 -24.61
CA ALA A 151 -10.27 -20.73 -25.56
C ALA A 151 -9.83 -20.88 -27.03
N THR A 152 -8.61 -20.42 -27.37
CA THR A 152 -8.04 -20.62 -28.71
C THR A 152 -7.79 -22.09 -29.00
N ALA A 153 -7.31 -22.87 -28.01
CA ALA A 153 -7.14 -24.32 -28.12
C ALA A 153 -8.45 -25.04 -28.42
N LEU A 154 -9.50 -24.72 -27.66
CA LEU A 154 -10.84 -25.26 -27.87
C LEU A 154 -11.41 -24.88 -29.26
N GLY A 155 -11.14 -23.65 -29.73
CA GLY A 155 -11.47 -23.22 -31.09
C GLY A 155 -10.75 -24.02 -32.17
N VAL A 156 -9.46 -24.33 -31.99
CA VAL A 156 -8.67 -25.18 -32.90
C VAL A 156 -9.23 -26.60 -32.90
N GLU A 157 -9.51 -27.20 -31.74
CA GLU A 157 -10.12 -28.53 -31.63
C GLU A 157 -11.47 -28.56 -32.34
N SER A 158 -12.34 -27.55 -32.18
CA SER A 158 -13.59 -27.44 -32.85
C SER A 158 -13.46 -27.32 -34.39
N ALA A 159 -12.46 -26.59 -34.88
CA ALA A 159 -12.19 -26.41 -36.29
C ALA A 159 -11.65 -27.70 -36.95
N VAL A 160 -10.79 -28.44 -36.27
CA VAL A 160 -10.13 -29.63 -36.80
C VAL A 160 -11.02 -30.89 -36.68
N LEU A 161 -11.64 -31.11 -35.51
CA LEU A 161 -12.48 -32.26 -35.24
C LEU A 161 -13.92 -32.10 -35.83
N GLY A 162 -14.31 -30.90 -36.18
CA GLY A 162 -15.59 -30.53 -36.72
C GLY A 162 -16.75 -30.48 -35.70
N PRO A 163 -17.87 -29.87 -36.05
CA PRO A 163 -19.02 -29.76 -35.18
C PRO A 163 -19.71 -31.14 -34.97
N TYR A 164 -20.29 -31.33 -33.81
CA TYR A 164 -21.04 -32.53 -33.45
C TYR A 164 -22.27 -32.69 -34.35
N ASN A 165 -22.33 -33.79 -35.10
CA ASN A 165 -23.46 -34.17 -35.96
C ASN A 165 -24.02 -35.56 -35.64
N GLY A 166 -23.91 -36.04 -34.41
CA GLY A 166 -24.55 -37.24 -33.90
C GLY A 166 -23.84 -38.58 -34.20
N LEU A 167 -22.80 -38.59 -35.04
CA LEU A 167 -22.14 -39.82 -35.51
C LEU A 167 -20.61 -39.71 -35.37
N GLY A 168 -20.07 -39.99 -34.19
CA GLY A 168 -18.63 -40.17 -34.01
C GLY A 168 -18.07 -39.71 -32.65
N ALA A 169 -17.24 -40.54 -32.03
CA ALA A 169 -16.50 -40.21 -30.85
C ALA A 169 -15.40 -39.16 -31.18
N GLY A 170 -15.19 -38.18 -30.33
CA GLY A 170 -14.08 -37.24 -30.41
C GLY A 170 -14.36 -35.88 -31.01
N ARG A 171 -15.64 -35.50 -31.22
CA ARG A 171 -16.03 -34.16 -31.71
C ARG A 171 -16.37 -33.22 -30.55
N VAL A 172 -16.07 -31.91 -30.73
CA VAL A 172 -16.40 -30.88 -29.73
C VAL A 172 -17.92 -30.70 -29.70
N THR A 173 -18.51 -30.98 -28.56
CA THR A 173 -19.97 -30.77 -28.34
C THR A 173 -20.25 -29.37 -27.76
N PRO A 174 -21.44 -28.82 -27.93
CA PRO A 174 -21.82 -27.60 -27.20
C PRO A 174 -21.70 -27.74 -25.69
N GLY A 175 -21.86 -28.97 -25.15
CA GLY A 175 -21.67 -29.29 -23.76
C GLY A 175 -20.22 -29.10 -23.29
N ASP A 176 -19.21 -29.45 -24.11
CA ASP A 176 -17.81 -29.25 -23.80
C ASP A 176 -17.47 -27.76 -23.67
N VAL A 177 -17.97 -26.94 -24.61
CA VAL A 177 -17.78 -25.48 -24.57
C VAL A 177 -18.44 -24.88 -23.33
N LEU A 178 -19.64 -25.34 -23.00
CA LEU A 178 -20.37 -24.87 -21.84
C LEU A 178 -19.67 -25.26 -20.53
N ILE A 179 -19.17 -26.48 -20.40
CA ILE A 179 -18.45 -26.94 -19.21
C ILE A 179 -17.15 -26.17 -19.04
N VAL A 180 -16.32 -26.07 -20.07
CA VAL A 180 -15.04 -25.32 -19.99
C VAL A 180 -15.31 -23.85 -19.71
N GLY A 181 -16.33 -23.25 -20.33
CA GLY A 181 -16.73 -21.87 -20.11
C GLY A 181 -17.24 -21.62 -18.68
N ALA A 182 -18.09 -22.51 -18.16
CA ALA A 182 -18.63 -22.39 -16.79
C ALA A 182 -17.53 -22.54 -15.73
N VAL A 183 -16.62 -23.51 -15.92
CA VAL A 183 -15.47 -23.67 -15.02
C VAL A 183 -14.54 -22.47 -15.11
N GLY A 184 -14.32 -21.92 -16.30
CA GLY A 184 -13.54 -20.70 -16.49
C GLY A 184 -14.16 -19.49 -15.79
N ALA A 185 -15.47 -19.27 -15.98
CA ALA A 185 -16.19 -18.18 -15.32
C ALA A 185 -16.20 -18.32 -13.79
N GLY A 186 -16.46 -19.53 -13.28
CA GLY A 186 -16.39 -19.84 -11.85
C GLY A 186 -14.99 -19.64 -11.29
N GLY A 187 -13.95 -20.05 -12.03
CA GLY A 187 -12.55 -19.83 -11.68
C GLY A 187 -12.15 -18.37 -11.62
N LEU A 188 -12.62 -17.53 -12.56
CA LEU A 188 -12.42 -16.07 -12.51
C LEU A 188 -13.09 -15.44 -11.31
N LEU A 189 -14.35 -15.84 -11.03
CA LEU A 189 -15.06 -15.36 -9.85
C LEU A 189 -14.31 -15.73 -8.56
N LEU A 190 -13.88 -17.00 -8.46
CA LEU A 190 -13.12 -17.48 -7.32
C LEU A 190 -11.79 -16.73 -7.16
N ALA A 191 -11.06 -16.49 -8.27
CA ALA A 191 -9.81 -15.74 -8.26
C ALA A 191 -10.03 -14.27 -7.84
N GLN A 192 -11.13 -13.63 -8.28
CA GLN A 192 -11.50 -12.29 -7.86
C GLN A 192 -11.89 -12.22 -6.39
N LEU A 193 -12.72 -13.16 -5.91
CA LEU A 193 -13.10 -13.24 -4.50
C LEU A 193 -11.85 -13.44 -3.62
N ARG A 194 -10.96 -14.35 -4.04
CA ARG A 194 -9.70 -14.61 -3.33
C ARG A 194 -8.77 -13.40 -3.30
N SER A 195 -8.68 -12.65 -4.42
CA SER A 195 -7.86 -11.42 -4.46
C SER A 195 -8.39 -10.33 -3.54
N ARG A 196 -9.71 -10.27 -3.34
CA ARG A 196 -10.35 -9.36 -2.38
C ARG A 196 -10.10 -9.75 -0.92
N VAL A 197 -10.00 -11.06 -0.64
CA VAL A 197 -9.76 -11.56 0.71
C VAL A 197 -8.26 -11.58 1.06
N GLY A 198 -7.35 -11.40 0.06
CA GLY A 198 -5.89 -11.34 0.27
C GLY A 198 -5.26 -12.64 0.77
N VAL A 199 -5.88 -13.80 0.47
CA VAL A 199 -5.35 -15.12 0.89
C VAL A 199 -4.43 -15.69 -0.19
N PRO A 200 -3.10 -15.70 -0.02
CA PRO A 200 -2.22 -16.42 -0.91
C PRO A 200 -2.35 -17.93 -0.69
N TRP A 201 -2.46 -18.69 -1.78
CA TRP A 201 -2.66 -20.14 -1.79
C TRP A 201 -1.51 -20.95 -1.12
N ARG A 202 -0.29 -20.40 -1.04
CA ARG A 202 0.88 -21.11 -0.54
C ARG A 202 1.19 -20.75 0.91
N GLY A 203 0.62 -21.50 1.87
CA GLY A 203 1.15 -21.64 3.24
C GLY A 203 1.25 -20.38 4.13
N GLY A 204 1.14 -19.18 3.54
CA GLY A 204 1.24 -17.92 4.27
C GLY A 204 -0.05 -17.43 4.91
N GLY A 205 -1.19 -18.05 4.59
CA GLY A 205 -2.50 -17.54 5.03
C GLY A 205 -2.65 -17.48 6.54
N SER A 206 -2.27 -18.51 7.26
CA SER A 206 -2.37 -18.54 8.72
C SER A 206 -1.41 -17.54 9.37
N MET A 207 -0.19 -17.40 8.88
CA MET A 207 0.78 -16.44 9.37
C MET A 207 0.34 -14.99 9.10
N LEU A 208 -0.19 -14.72 7.90
CA LEU A 208 -0.68 -13.40 7.53
C LEU A 208 -1.93 -13.01 8.34
N PHE A 209 -2.83 -13.96 8.63
CA PHE A 209 -3.96 -13.73 9.54
C PHE A 209 -3.49 -13.43 10.97
N ASP A 210 -2.51 -14.16 11.48
CA ASP A 210 -1.93 -13.93 12.79
C ASP A 210 -1.23 -12.56 12.86
N LEU A 211 -0.50 -12.18 11.81
CA LEU A 211 0.13 -10.85 11.70
C LEU A 211 -0.89 -9.72 11.65
N ARG A 212 -1.98 -9.89 10.88
CA ARG A 212 -3.08 -8.93 10.83
C ARG A 212 -3.74 -8.76 12.20
N GLU A 213 -3.98 -9.86 12.90
CA GLU A 213 -4.59 -9.82 14.22
C GLU A 213 -3.68 -9.14 15.24
N ARG A 214 -2.36 -9.37 15.17
CA ARG A 214 -1.37 -8.66 15.99
C ARG A 214 -1.34 -7.16 15.71
N LEU A 215 -1.41 -6.73 14.44
CA LEU A 215 -1.54 -5.32 14.09
C LEU A 215 -2.79 -4.69 14.68
N LYS A 216 -3.94 -5.37 14.59
CA LYS A 216 -5.17 -4.90 15.22
C LYS A 216 -5.06 -4.77 16.74
N VAL A 217 -4.42 -5.72 17.39
CA VAL A 217 -4.20 -5.66 18.86
C VAL A 217 -3.27 -4.50 19.21
N GLN A 218 -2.21 -4.27 18.43
CA GLN A 218 -1.29 -3.15 18.64
C GLN A 218 -1.94 -1.78 18.36
N SER A 219 -2.92 -1.73 17.45
CA SER A 219 -3.67 -0.50 17.12
C SER A 219 -4.82 -0.22 18.10
N GLN A 220 -4.97 -1.01 19.16
CA GLN A 220 -5.98 -0.74 20.19
C GLN A 220 -5.56 0.43 21.08
N ILE A 221 -6.47 1.38 21.22
CA ILE A 221 -6.28 2.49 22.16
C ILE A 221 -6.44 1.94 23.57
N PRO A 222 -5.51 2.24 24.51
CA PRO A 222 -5.63 1.81 25.89
C PRO A 222 -6.86 2.47 26.54
N LEU A 223 -7.43 1.79 27.54
CA LEU A 223 -8.56 2.36 28.31
C LEU A 223 -8.15 3.73 28.88
N LEU A 224 -8.94 4.75 28.56
CA LEU A 224 -8.73 6.12 29.02
C LEU A 224 -9.39 6.36 30.39
N PRO A 225 -8.98 7.36 31.15
CA PRO A 225 -9.65 7.78 32.38
C PRO A 225 -11.06 8.32 32.07
N ASP A 226 -11.90 8.36 33.12
CA ASP A 226 -13.25 8.94 33.02
C ASP A 226 -13.21 10.37 32.44
N GLY A 227 -14.16 10.65 31.58
CA GLY A 227 -14.27 11.91 30.85
C GLY A 227 -13.38 12.02 29.60
N TRP A 228 -12.58 10.99 29.28
CA TRP A 228 -11.81 10.91 28.06
C TRP A 228 -12.22 9.74 27.19
N HIS A 229 -12.39 10.00 25.92
CA HIS A 229 -12.79 9.01 24.93
C HIS A 229 -11.91 9.08 23.71
N ALA A 230 -11.70 7.94 23.08
CA ALA A 230 -11.04 7.88 21.79
C ALA A 230 -11.61 6.75 20.95
N GLU A 231 -11.73 6.98 19.66
CA GLU A 231 -12.13 6.00 18.66
C GLU A 231 -11.15 5.98 17.51
N MET A 232 -10.81 4.79 17.07
CA MET A 232 -10.06 4.58 15.85
C MET A 232 -10.88 3.76 14.85
N ALA A 233 -10.84 4.19 13.60
CA ALA A 233 -11.30 3.39 12.47
C ALA A 233 -10.17 3.26 11.45
N LEU A 234 -10.00 2.05 10.91
CA LEU A 234 -8.99 1.72 9.90
C LEU A 234 -9.62 0.85 8.81
N ARG A 235 -9.45 1.26 7.56
CA ARG A 235 -9.98 0.55 6.41
C ARG A 235 -8.93 0.43 5.31
N PRO A 236 -8.44 -0.80 5.03
CA PRO A 236 -7.49 -1.03 3.95
C PRO A 236 -8.07 -0.74 2.56
N ALA A 237 -7.22 -0.32 1.64
CA ALA A 237 -7.54 -0.07 0.24
C ALA A 237 -8.13 -1.29 -0.46
N GLY A 238 -9.16 -1.10 -1.29
CA GLY A 238 -9.70 -2.16 -2.16
C GLY A 238 -10.16 -3.44 -1.45
N GLY A 239 -10.40 -3.42 -0.14
CA GLY A 239 -10.75 -4.60 0.65
C GLY A 239 -9.57 -5.56 0.87
N GLN A 240 -8.34 -5.06 0.78
CA GLN A 240 -7.13 -5.82 1.06
C GLN A 240 -7.06 -6.22 2.55
N SER A 241 -6.25 -7.23 2.84
CA SER A 241 -6.10 -7.73 4.21
C SER A 241 -5.14 -6.91 5.05
N PHE A 242 -4.32 -6.07 4.42
CA PHE A 242 -3.28 -5.25 5.04
C PHE A 242 -3.41 -3.80 4.60
N SER A 243 -3.12 -2.91 5.54
CA SER A 243 -3.03 -1.47 5.36
C SER A 243 -1.58 -1.02 5.58
N GLY A 244 -1.13 -0.01 4.84
CA GLY A 244 0.04 0.78 5.14
C GLY A 244 -0.16 1.65 6.38
N ASP A 245 -1.41 2.03 6.64
CA ASP A 245 -1.78 2.83 7.80
C ASP A 245 -1.83 2.01 9.08
N PHE A 246 -1.34 2.58 10.16
CA PHE A 246 -1.46 2.00 11.49
C PHE A 246 -1.46 3.05 12.59
N LEU A 247 -2.02 2.68 13.75
CA LEU A 247 -1.94 3.44 14.99
C LEU A 247 -1.14 2.64 16.02
N VAL A 248 -0.36 3.34 16.82
CA VAL A 248 0.20 2.83 18.07
C VAL A 248 -0.14 3.82 19.17
N ALA A 249 -0.66 3.35 20.29
CA ALA A 249 -1.02 4.18 21.42
C ALA A 249 -0.58 3.55 22.75
N SER A 250 -0.14 4.38 23.69
CA SER A 250 0.28 3.96 25.02
C SER A 250 -0.09 5.02 26.06
N ARG A 251 -0.33 4.57 27.27
CA ARG A 251 -0.46 5.48 28.42
C ARG A 251 0.86 5.51 29.18
N THR A 252 1.41 6.71 29.26
CA THR A 252 2.73 6.99 29.81
C THR A 252 2.65 7.99 30.97
N GLY A 253 3.79 8.42 31.46
CA GLY A 253 3.87 9.37 32.56
C GLY A 253 3.55 8.77 33.92
N GLU A 254 3.64 9.63 34.94
CA GLU A 254 3.27 9.26 36.29
C GLU A 254 1.78 8.96 36.39
N HIS A 255 1.41 7.87 37.03
CA HIS A 255 0.04 7.37 37.10
C HIS A 255 -0.65 7.08 35.75
N LYS A 256 0.11 6.97 34.62
CA LYS A 256 -0.42 6.75 33.26
C LYS A 256 -1.46 7.77 32.84
N ARG A 257 -1.23 9.03 33.12
CA ARG A 257 -2.13 10.15 32.81
C ARG A 257 -1.80 10.83 31.49
N VAL A 258 -0.72 10.45 30.83
CA VAL A 258 -0.37 10.95 29.50
C VAL A 258 -0.75 9.88 28.48
N LEU A 259 -1.52 10.27 27.46
CA LEU A 259 -1.77 9.45 26.28
C LEU A 259 -0.75 9.85 25.20
N GLU A 260 0.08 8.92 24.78
CA GLU A 260 0.89 9.04 23.59
C GLU A 260 0.28 8.20 22.48
N ALA A 261 0.05 8.78 21.30
CA ALA A 261 -0.51 8.09 20.15
C ALA A 261 0.21 8.52 18.87
N VAL A 262 0.52 7.56 18.01
CA VAL A 262 1.16 7.80 16.71
C VAL A 262 0.31 7.19 15.62
N LEU A 263 -0.22 8.04 14.75
CA LEU A 263 -0.85 7.64 13.51
C LEU A 263 0.17 7.76 12.39
N ALA A 264 0.38 6.70 11.64
CA ALA A 264 1.37 6.63 10.58
C ALA A 264 0.80 6.03 9.31
N ASP A 265 1.28 6.52 8.18
CA ASP A 265 1.03 6.00 6.85
C ASP A 265 2.37 5.66 6.18
N VAL A 266 2.49 4.43 5.72
CA VAL A 266 3.72 3.87 5.14
C VAL A 266 3.61 3.83 3.62
N SER A 267 4.60 4.41 2.96
CA SER A 267 4.69 4.41 1.50
C SER A 267 4.61 3.02 0.89
N GLY A 268 3.83 2.89 -0.18
CA GLY A 268 3.63 1.63 -0.92
C GLY A 268 2.19 1.15 -0.88
N LYS A 269 1.92 0.02 -1.54
CA LYS A 269 0.57 -0.59 -1.58
C LYS A 269 0.64 -2.10 -1.46
N GLY A 270 -0.40 -2.67 -0.88
CA GLY A 270 -0.53 -4.13 -0.81
C GLY A 270 0.31 -4.79 0.27
N MET A 271 0.84 -5.98 -0.01
CA MET A 271 1.55 -6.80 0.98
C MET A 271 2.87 -6.18 1.43
N ASP A 272 3.55 -5.44 0.56
CA ASP A 272 4.84 -4.79 0.91
C ASP A 272 4.62 -3.66 1.91
N ALA A 273 3.62 -2.79 1.67
CA ALA A 273 3.24 -1.74 2.62
C ALA A 273 2.78 -2.32 3.95
N GLY A 274 1.92 -3.37 3.92
CA GLY A 274 1.47 -4.05 5.13
C GLY A 274 2.61 -4.71 5.94
N SER A 275 3.61 -5.27 5.28
CA SER A 275 4.79 -5.85 5.94
C SER A 275 5.64 -4.77 6.61
N ARG A 276 5.83 -3.63 5.93
CA ARG A 276 6.52 -2.46 6.47
C ARG A 276 5.77 -1.86 7.65
N ALA A 277 4.44 -1.69 7.51
CA ALA A 277 3.57 -1.19 8.57
C ALA A 277 3.63 -2.06 9.82
N LEU A 278 3.64 -3.40 9.66
CA LEU A 278 3.81 -4.33 10.78
C LEU A 278 5.17 -4.14 11.48
N LEU A 279 6.26 -4.05 10.71
CA LEU A 279 7.59 -3.86 11.25
C LEU A 279 7.70 -2.53 12.01
N LEU A 280 7.16 -1.45 11.41
CA LEU A 280 7.17 -0.11 12.01
C LEU A 280 6.25 -0.02 13.22
N SER A 281 5.06 -0.63 13.19
CA SER A 281 4.16 -0.62 14.35
C SER A 281 4.79 -1.31 15.57
N GLY A 282 5.54 -2.41 15.34
CA GLY A 282 6.30 -3.07 16.40
C GLY A 282 7.43 -2.20 16.94
N ALA A 283 8.19 -1.54 16.07
CA ALA A 283 9.27 -0.63 16.46
C ALA A 283 8.71 0.60 17.22
N PHE A 284 7.66 1.22 16.68
CA PHE A 284 7.01 2.38 17.30
C PHE A 284 6.40 2.02 18.65
N GLY A 285 5.77 0.85 18.77
CA GLY A 285 5.24 0.35 20.04
C GLY A 285 6.32 0.14 21.11
N GLY A 286 7.53 -0.25 20.69
CA GLY A 286 8.68 -0.39 21.60
C GLY A 286 9.32 0.95 21.99
N LEU A 287 9.27 1.95 21.12
CA LEU A 287 9.84 3.28 21.34
C LEU A 287 8.88 4.19 22.14
N LEU A 288 7.58 4.06 21.89
CA LEU A 288 6.54 4.91 22.50
C LEU A 288 6.51 4.71 24.02
N GLY A 289 6.62 5.80 24.75
CA GLY A 289 6.71 5.77 26.21
C GLY A 289 8.04 5.28 26.80
N SER A 290 8.97 4.80 25.94
CA SER A 290 10.32 4.42 26.36
C SER A 290 11.33 5.56 26.19
N LEU A 291 11.00 6.55 25.38
CA LEU A 291 11.78 7.75 25.11
C LEU A 291 11.00 8.99 25.51
N PRO A 292 11.69 10.12 25.77
CA PRO A 292 11.05 11.42 25.84
C PRO A 292 10.26 11.69 24.52
N PRO A 293 9.09 12.33 24.58
CA PRO A 293 8.25 12.55 23.39
C PRO A 293 8.97 13.19 22.20
N HIS A 294 9.84 14.17 22.44
CA HIS A 294 10.61 14.83 21.37
C HIS A 294 11.68 13.95 20.71
N ASP A 295 12.10 12.86 21.36
CA ASP A 295 13.10 11.93 20.83
C ASP A 295 12.46 10.79 20.03
N PHE A 296 11.13 10.63 20.10
CA PHE A 296 10.42 9.54 19.43
C PHE A 296 10.58 9.61 17.90
N LEU A 297 10.17 10.72 17.26
CA LEU A 297 10.25 10.87 15.80
C LEU A 297 11.69 10.81 15.26
N PRO A 298 12.71 11.44 15.91
CA PRO A 298 14.11 11.23 15.54
C PRO A 298 14.55 9.76 15.61
N ALA A 299 14.18 9.02 16.65
CA ALA A 299 14.50 7.61 16.79
C ALA A 299 13.79 6.75 15.74
N ALA A 300 12.50 7.04 15.47
CA ALA A 300 11.73 6.41 14.41
C ALA A 300 12.34 6.65 13.02
N ASN A 301 12.76 7.88 12.73
CA ASN A 301 13.48 8.23 11.50
C ASN A 301 14.77 7.43 11.35
N GLY A 302 15.59 7.40 12.39
CA GLY A 302 16.82 6.60 12.40
C GLY A 302 16.57 5.10 12.26
N TYR A 303 15.43 4.59 12.72
CA TYR A 303 15.03 3.20 12.51
C TYR A 303 14.69 2.94 11.03
N LEU A 304 13.89 3.80 10.38
CA LEU A 304 13.54 3.65 8.97
C LEU A 304 14.77 3.69 8.07
N LEU A 305 15.68 4.64 8.29
CA LEU A 305 16.90 4.78 7.50
C LEU A 305 17.77 3.51 7.52
N ARG A 306 17.77 2.76 8.64
CA ARG A 306 18.52 1.50 8.75
C ARG A 306 17.87 0.33 8.01
N GLN A 307 16.63 0.44 7.55
CA GLN A 307 15.95 -0.64 6.83
C GLN A 307 16.39 -0.76 5.36
N GLU A 308 17.10 0.28 4.83
CA GLU A 308 17.60 0.31 3.44
C GLU A 308 16.54 -0.06 2.39
N TRP A 309 15.30 0.35 2.61
CA TRP A 309 14.22 0.09 1.65
C TRP A 309 14.38 0.99 0.40
N ASP A 310 14.23 0.44 -0.79
CA ASP A 310 14.37 1.17 -2.06
C ASP A 310 13.41 2.37 -2.19
N GLU A 311 12.20 2.26 -1.63
CA GLU A 311 11.17 3.32 -1.53
C GLU A 311 10.53 3.23 -0.14
N GLY A 312 11.26 3.60 0.91
CA GLY A 312 10.82 3.41 2.28
C GLY A 312 10.77 4.70 3.08
N PHE A 313 9.70 5.45 2.94
CA PHE A 313 9.38 6.56 3.81
C PHE A 313 8.01 6.36 4.44
N ALA A 314 7.74 7.09 5.50
CA ALA A 314 6.44 7.11 6.14
C ALA A 314 6.09 8.54 6.57
N SER A 315 4.83 8.89 6.49
CA SER A 315 4.30 10.02 7.20
C SER A 315 3.84 9.59 8.60
N ALA A 316 3.96 10.46 9.59
CA ALA A 316 3.48 10.17 10.94
C ALA A 316 3.11 11.45 11.71
N VAL A 317 2.06 11.37 12.51
CA VAL A 317 1.75 12.37 13.53
C VAL A 317 1.80 11.74 14.91
N HIS A 318 2.58 12.36 15.81
CA HIS A 318 2.73 11.94 17.19
C HIS A 318 1.99 12.92 18.10
N LEU A 319 0.97 12.42 18.76
CA LEU A 319 0.18 13.13 19.78
C LEU A 319 0.70 12.77 21.16
N VAL A 320 0.94 13.78 21.97
CA VAL A 320 1.20 13.66 23.41
C VAL A 320 0.13 14.48 24.15
N LEU A 321 -0.75 13.81 24.86
CA LEU A 321 -1.90 14.44 25.54
C LEU A 321 -1.84 14.18 27.04
N ASP A 322 -1.73 15.26 27.81
CA ASP A 322 -1.95 15.21 29.25
C ASP A 322 -3.45 15.20 29.58
N MET A 323 -3.93 14.10 30.09
CA MET A 323 -5.36 13.89 30.37
C MET A 323 -5.84 14.56 31.67
N ASP A 324 -4.94 15.10 32.48
CA ASP A 324 -5.33 15.89 33.66
C ASP A 324 -5.64 17.32 33.24
N THR A 325 -4.76 17.95 32.49
CA THR A 325 -4.90 19.34 32.05
C THR A 325 -5.68 19.49 30.73
N GLY A 326 -5.62 18.48 29.87
CA GLY A 326 -6.09 18.54 28.49
C GLY A 326 -5.10 19.20 27.55
N GLU A 327 -3.92 19.59 28.02
CA GLU A 327 -2.86 20.10 27.16
C GLU A 327 -2.30 18.99 26.28
N TYR A 328 -2.09 19.31 25.00
CA TYR A 328 -1.48 18.35 24.09
C TYR A 328 -0.37 19.00 23.26
N GLU A 329 0.50 18.16 22.73
CA GLU A 329 1.49 18.51 21.75
C GLU A 329 1.37 17.56 20.55
N LEU A 330 1.32 18.12 19.33
CA LEU A 330 1.36 17.42 18.07
C LEU A 330 2.72 17.63 17.40
N LEU A 331 3.45 16.54 17.16
CA LEU A 331 4.67 16.54 16.37
C LEU A 331 4.37 15.85 15.03
N SER A 332 4.74 16.45 13.91
CA SER A 332 4.47 15.91 12.58
C SER A 332 5.75 15.52 11.86
N ALA A 333 5.68 14.39 11.18
CA ALA A 333 6.67 13.91 10.24
C ALA A 333 6.04 13.81 8.83
N GLY A 334 5.79 14.98 8.20
CA GLY A 334 5.19 15.06 6.86
C GLY A 334 3.75 14.55 6.78
N HIS A 335 3.06 14.50 7.92
CA HIS A 335 1.67 14.05 7.99
C HIS A 335 0.69 15.22 7.87
N LEU A 336 -0.58 14.90 7.55
CA LEU A 336 -1.66 15.88 7.47
C LEU A 336 -1.83 16.65 8.79
N PRO A 337 -2.31 17.89 8.72
CA PRO A 337 -2.66 18.67 9.92
C PRO A 337 -3.71 17.96 10.76
N GLY A 338 -3.60 18.10 12.09
CA GLY A 338 -4.69 17.77 12.99
C GLY A 338 -5.85 18.74 12.84
N MET A 339 -7.06 18.30 13.12
CA MET A 339 -8.28 19.13 13.07
C MET A 339 -8.94 19.10 14.45
N GLN A 340 -8.99 20.25 15.09
CA GLN A 340 -9.67 20.41 16.40
C GLN A 340 -11.01 21.11 16.23
N ARG A 341 -12.07 20.49 16.74
CA ARG A 341 -13.38 21.09 16.86
C ARG A 341 -13.57 21.65 18.26
N ARG A 342 -13.85 22.92 18.38
CA ARG A 342 -14.12 23.56 19.66
C ARG A 342 -15.62 23.51 19.98
N MET A 343 -15.98 23.11 21.19
CA MET A 343 -17.38 23.03 21.64
C MET A 343 -18.05 24.41 21.69
N GLY A 344 -17.29 25.45 22.06
CA GLY A 344 -17.85 26.76 22.37
C GLY A 344 -18.50 27.47 21.19
N ASP A 345 -17.89 27.38 20.01
CA ASP A 345 -18.34 28.03 18.77
C ASP A 345 -18.63 27.05 17.64
N GLY A 346 -18.35 25.76 17.86
CA GLY A 346 -18.50 24.72 16.87
C GLY A 346 -17.52 24.78 15.70
N ASN A 347 -16.54 25.67 15.77
CA ASN A 347 -15.59 25.88 14.68
C ASN A 347 -14.49 24.82 14.67
N TRP A 348 -14.05 24.51 13.47
CA TRP A 348 -12.87 23.68 13.23
C TRP A 348 -11.64 24.56 13.07
N GLU A 349 -10.55 24.12 13.69
CA GLU A 349 -9.22 24.72 13.58
C GLU A 349 -8.24 23.66 13.13
N THR A 350 -7.45 23.95 12.10
CA THR A 350 -6.38 23.07 11.64
C THR A 350 -5.09 23.33 12.41
N ILE A 351 -4.44 22.26 12.85
CA ILE A 351 -3.21 22.29 13.64
C ILE A 351 -2.09 21.73 12.79
N GLU A 352 -1.34 22.61 12.16
CA GLU A 352 -0.30 22.28 11.20
C GLU A 352 1.09 22.25 11.86
N ALA A 353 1.47 21.12 12.43
CA ALA A 353 2.84 20.86 12.85
C ALA A 353 3.71 20.53 11.63
N GLN A 354 4.94 21.07 11.57
CA GLN A 354 5.82 20.90 10.42
C GLN A 354 6.98 19.95 10.74
N GLY A 355 7.28 19.08 9.78
CA GLY A 355 8.42 18.16 9.83
C GLY A 355 8.57 17.40 8.52
N PRO A 356 9.79 16.89 8.20
CA PRO A 356 9.99 16.07 7.02
C PRO A 356 9.40 14.68 7.22
N LEU A 357 9.15 13.94 6.13
CA LEU A 357 8.80 12.52 6.18
C LEU A 357 9.90 11.71 6.89
N LEU A 358 9.51 10.63 7.56
CA LEU A 358 10.44 9.67 8.14
C LEU A 358 11.14 8.84 7.05
N GLY A 359 12.43 8.57 7.24
CA GLY A 359 13.21 7.73 6.34
C GLY A 359 13.83 8.45 5.15
N ILE A 360 13.78 9.79 5.08
CA ILE A 360 14.31 10.56 3.95
C ILE A 360 15.78 10.94 4.16
N TYR A 361 16.15 11.48 5.32
CA TYR A 361 17.52 11.88 5.63
C TYR A 361 17.81 11.82 7.13
N ASP A 362 19.07 11.68 7.46
CA ASP A 362 19.54 11.65 8.86
C ASP A 362 19.52 13.04 9.50
N GLY A 363 19.34 13.08 10.82
CA GLY A 363 19.32 14.34 11.59
C GLY A 363 18.08 15.22 11.34
N ALA A 364 17.00 14.64 10.84
CA ALA A 364 15.71 15.31 10.66
C ALA A 364 15.20 15.87 12.00
N LYS A 365 14.66 17.10 11.97
CA LYS A 365 14.06 17.77 13.12
C LYS A 365 12.55 17.85 12.95
N PHE A 366 11.83 17.55 14.02
CA PHE A 366 10.37 17.55 14.07
C PHE A 366 9.93 18.57 15.11
N ASN A 367 9.13 19.54 14.68
CA ASN A 367 8.64 20.62 15.56
C ASN A 367 7.24 20.28 16.04
N GLY A 368 7.01 20.46 17.34
CA GLY A 368 5.69 20.28 17.96
C GLY A 368 4.89 21.58 18.02
N LEU A 369 3.59 21.47 17.85
CA LEU A 369 2.62 22.49 18.16
C LEU A 369 1.79 22.08 19.37
N ARG A 370 1.61 23.03 20.30
CA ARG A 370 0.85 22.82 21.53
C ARG A 370 -0.56 23.36 21.39
N GLY A 371 -1.49 22.64 21.98
CA GLY A 371 -2.87 23.02 22.06
C GLY A 371 -3.52 22.51 23.35
N GLN A 372 -4.82 22.72 23.49
CA GLN A 372 -5.58 22.27 24.64
C GLN A 372 -6.96 21.76 24.23
N LEU A 373 -7.33 20.57 24.70
CA LEU A 373 -8.67 20.01 24.60
C LEU A 373 -9.45 20.34 25.88
N ARG A 374 -10.44 21.19 25.75
CA ARG A 374 -11.39 21.53 26.82
C ARG A 374 -12.55 20.54 26.83
N HIS A 375 -13.39 20.62 27.83
CA HIS A 375 -14.63 19.82 27.86
C HIS A 375 -15.49 20.11 26.62
N GLY A 376 -15.89 19.04 25.93
CA GLY A 376 -16.64 19.06 24.68
C GLY A 376 -15.82 19.24 23.42
N ASP A 377 -14.52 19.52 23.52
CA ASP A 377 -13.65 19.61 22.36
C ASP A 377 -13.31 18.23 21.81
N LEU A 378 -13.12 18.15 20.50
CA LEU A 378 -12.71 16.95 19.76
C LEU A 378 -11.44 17.23 18.94
N LEU A 379 -10.50 16.31 18.95
CA LEU A 379 -9.35 16.28 18.05
C LEU A 379 -9.51 15.13 17.07
N MET A 380 -9.32 15.42 15.79
CA MET A 380 -9.36 14.47 14.69
C MET A 380 -8.01 14.42 13.98
N LEU A 381 -7.44 13.22 13.85
CA LEU A 381 -6.23 12.93 13.07
C LEU A 381 -6.59 11.89 12.01
N CYS A 382 -6.11 12.04 10.78
CA CYS A 382 -6.42 11.12 9.70
C CYS A 382 -5.27 10.99 8.69
N THR A 383 -5.22 9.88 7.98
CA THR A 383 -4.32 9.67 6.84
C THR A 383 -4.90 10.26 5.56
N ASP A 384 -4.06 10.42 4.54
CA ASP A 384 -4.41 11.08 3.27
C ASP A 384 -5.55 10.38 2.51
N GLY A 385 -5.69 9.07 2.64
CA GLY A 385 -6.80 8.32 2.07
C GLY A 385 -8.20 8.77 2.53
N MET A 386 -8.31 9.58 3.59
CA MET A 386 -9.56 10.20 4.02
C MET A 386 -9.91 11.46 3.24
N VAL A 387 -8.92 12.17 2.72
CA VAL A 387 -9.06 13.52 2.14
C VAL A 387 -8.61 13.60 0.69
N GLU A 388 -7.64 12.77 0.27
CA GLU A 388 -7.07 12.83 -1.07
C GLU A 388 -8.04 12.32 -2.13
N VAL A 389 -8.44 13.21 -3.01
CA VAL A 389 -9.23 12.90 -4.21
C VAL A 389 -8.41 13.26 -5.44
N PRO A 390 -8.22 12.35 -6.41
CA PRO A 390 -7.44 12.64 -7.61
C PRO A 390 -7.92 13.90 -8.34
N GLY A 391 -7.05 14.93 -8.40
CA GLY A 391 -7.33 16.17 -9.11
C GLY A 391 -8.00 17.26 -8.28
N ARG A 392 -8.10 17.09 -6.97
CA ARG A 392 -8.58 18.11 -6.01
C ARG A 392 -7.48 18.48 -5.03
N ASP A 393 -7.61 19.65 -4.41
CA ASP A 393 -6.72 20.09 -3.35
C ASP A 393 -7.02 19.33 -2.04
N LEU A 394 -5.97 19.07 -1.26
CA LEU A 394 -6.09 18.47 0.07
C LEU A 394 -6.93 19.30 1.02
N THR A 395 -6.86 20.63 0.93
CA THR A 395 -7.67 21.56 1.73
C THR A 395 -9.17 21.34 1.51
N GLU A 396 -9.59 21.17 0.24
CA GLU A 396 -11.00 20.87 -0.09
C GLU A 396 -11.43 19.50 0.49
N GLY A 397 -10.51 18.53 0.50
CA GLY A 397 -10.75 17.22 1.11
C GLY A 397 -10.94 17.31 2.63
N MET A 398 -10.11 18.12 3.31
CA MET A 398 -10.20 18.36 4.75
C MET A 398 -11.50 19.10 5.11
N ASP A 399 -11.86 20.14 4.37
CA ASP A 399 -13.12 20.88 4.59
C ASP A 399 -14.34 19.97 4.44
N ARG A 400 -14.33 19.09 3.44
CA ARG A 400 -15.37 18.07 3.25
C ARG A 400 -15.41 17.09 4.41
N LEU A 401 -14.27 16.63 4.91
CA LEU A 401 -14.19 15.71 6.05
C LEU A 401 -14.74 16.35 7.32
N MET A 402 -14.38 17.61 7.60
CA MET A 402 -14.90 18.38 8.75
C MET A 402 -16.40 18.60 8.66
N GLY A 403 -16.93 18.99 7.48
CA GLY A 403 -18.36 19.15 7.25
C GLY A 403 -19.15 17.84 7.39
N GLU A 404 -18.58 16.73 6.93
CA GLU A 404 -19.20 15.41 7.10
C GLU A 404 -19.15 14.95 8.55
N ALA A 405 -18.07 15.28 9.28
CA ALA A 405 -17.96 15.04 10.70
C ALA A 405 -19.08 15.78 11.47
N ASP A 406 -19.30 17.06 11.21
CA ASP A 406 -20.39 17.83 11.84
C ASP A 406 -21.77 17.22 11.54
N ARG A 407 -21.99 16.75 10.32
CA ARG A 407 -23.26 16.10 9.92
C ARG A 407 -23.51 14.79 10.65
N LEU A 408 -22.46 14.01 10.92
CA LEU A 408 -22.54 12.69 11.57
C LEU A 408 -22.46 12.75 13.09
N MET A 409 -21.86 13.80 13.65
CA MET A 409 -21.81 14.05 15.08
C MET A 409 -23.19 14.49 15.56
N GLY A 410 -23.87 13.58 16.28
CA GLY A 410 -25.12 13.89 16.98
C GLY A 410 -24.85 14.37 18.42
N SER A 411 -25.68 13.93 19.35
CA SER A 411 -25.48 14.19 20.79
C SER A 411 -24.29 13.46 21.41
N THR A 412 -23.71 12.47 20.72
CA THR A 412 -22.55 11.69 21.16
C THR A 412 -21.59 11.47 19.99
N PHE A 413 -20.29 11.46 20.29
CA PHE A 413 -19.24 11.17 19.28
C PHE A 413 -19.05 9.68 19.03
N THR A 414 -19.63 8.81 19.86
CA THR A 414 -19.46 7.36 19.79
C THR A 414 -19.92 6.77 18.47
N GLY A 415 -19.08 5.93 17.85
CA GLY A 415 -19.32 5.31 16.55
C GLY A 415 -19.12 6.24 15.36
N THR A 416 -18.69 7.49 15.58
CA THR A 416 -18.53 8.48 14.52
C THR A 416 -17.35 8.14 13.62
N ALA A 417 -16.25 7.62 14.14
CA ALA A 417 -15.07 7.27 13.35
C ALA A 417 -15.41 6.30 12.21
N TRP A 418 -16.15 5.23 12.50
CA TRP A 418 -16.57 4.25 11.48
C TRP A 418 -17.55 4.83 10.47
N ARG A 419 -18.54 5.60 10.93
CA ARG A 419 -19.50 6.26 10.04
C ARG A 419 -18.82 7.23 9.09
N LEU A 420 -17.80 7.95 9.59
CA LEU A 420 -17.03 8.88 8.78
C LEU A 420 -16.24 8.18 7.68
N ILE A 421 -15.49 7.12 8.01
CA ILE A 421 -14.77 6.33 7.00
C ILE A 421 -15.73 5.78 5.93
N GLU A 422 -16.93 5.35 6.31
CA GLU A 422 -17.91 4.81 5.36
C GLU A 422 -18.54 5.88 4.47
N SER A 423 -18.75 7.10 4.98
CA SER A 423 -19.44 8.17 4.26
C SER A 423 -18.54 8.91 3.27
N VAL A 424 -17.30 9.24 3.69
CA VAL A 424 -16.42 10.12 2.91
C VAL A 424 -15.71 9.37 1.79
N ALA A 425 -15.49 8.08 1.95
CA ALA A 425 -14.49 7.36 1.17
C ALA A 425 -15.03 6.20 0.32
N LYS A 426 -16.24 6.30 -0.22
CA LYS A 426 -16.83 5.21 -1.03
C LYS A 426 -16.06 4.88 -2.31
N ASP A 427 -15.35 5.85 -2.90
CA ASP A 427 -14.73 5.73 -4.22
C ASP A 427 -13.19 5.80 -4.20
N LEU A 428 -12.57 5.89 -3.02
CA LEU A 428 -11.13 6.06 -2.87
C LEU A 428 -10.43 4.70 -2.76
N ASN A 429 -9.34 4.55 -3.48
CA ASN A 429 -8.59 3.29 -3.63
C ASN A 429 -7.28 3.35 -2.82
N ASP A 430 -7.33 3.98 -1.62
CA ASP A 430 -6.21 4.07 -0.70
C ASP A 430 -6.56 3.60 0.71
N ASP A 431 -5.54 3.32 1.52
CA ASP A 431 -5.68 2.98 2.92
C ASP A 431 -6.23 4.19 3.69
N ARG A 432 -6.98 3.95 4.75
CA ARG A 432 -7.66 5.00 5.51
C ARG A 432 -7.60 4.71 6.96
N ALA A 433 -7.10 5.67 7.71
CA ALA A 433 -7.14 5.64 9.16
C ALA A 433 -7.65 6.96 9.71
N LEU A 434 -8.42 6.87 10.76
CA LEU A 434 -9.03 8.00 11.44
C LEU A 434 -8.98 7.77 12.95
N LEU A 435 -8.43 8.73 13.67
CA LEU A 435 -8.40 8.78 15.12
C LEU A 435 -9.20 9.98 15.60
N LEU A 436 -10.19 9.75 16.44
CA LEU A 436 -10.95 10.77 17.15
C LEU A 436 -10.66 10.70 18.63
N ILE A 437 -10.38 11.83 19.28
CA ILE A 437 -10.16 11.95 20.73
C ILE A 437 -10.98 13.13 21.23
N TRP A 438 -11.77 12.93 22.29
CA TRP A 438 -12.57 13.99 22.87
C TRP A 438 -12.62 13.91 24.39
N ARG A 439 -12.94 15.04 24.99
CA ARG A 439 -13.12 15.22 26.43
C ARG A 439 -14.57 15.50 26.74
N GLU A 440 -15.23 14.67 27.54
CA GLU A 440 -16.57 14.91 28.07
C GLU A 440 -16.55 15.79 29.33
#